data_b6c435aeca64b6afe742ca66c01bade6
#
_entry.id   b6c435aeca64b6afe742ca66c01bade6
#
_cell.length_a   1.000
_cell.length_b   1.000
_cell.length_c   1.000
_cell.angle_alpha   90.00
_cell.angle_beta   90.00
_cell.angle_gamma   90.00
#
_symmetry.space_group_name_H-M   'P 1'
#
loop_
_entity.id
_entity.type
_entity.pdbx_description
1 polymer ?
#
loop_
_entity_poly.entity_id
_entity_poly.type
_entity_poly.pdbx_seq_one_letter_code
_entity_poly.pdbx_strand_id
1 'polypeptide(L)'
;MQNRKATYQLYPSSSQVLKLKDQLHTHQQLWNAALEERIDAWQKNKLSISYEDQCKSLTIIRKDNELKDQWASLNCSSQQITLYRLKKAFSSFFKRLKRGETPGFPRFKSQRRMTSLGFKSHGDGWKFKPNLKNNGNPDDFGNIGSAISSFRLSIT
;
A
#
# COMPACT_ATOMS: atom_id res chain seq x y z
N MET A 1 -18.42 0.70 -18.77
CA MET A 1 -18.36 0.24 -17.38
C MET A 1 -18.24 1.45 -16.47
N GLN A 2 -19.20 1.73 -15.63
CA GLN A 2 -19.13 2.87 -14.69
C GLN A 2 -18.40 2.41 -13.45
N ASN A 3 -17.26 3.01 -13.16
CA ASN A 3 -16.56 2.82 -11.89
C ASN A 3 -17.24 3.66 -10.80
N ARG A 4 -17.83 3.01 -9.82
CA ARG A 4 -18.41 3.67 -8.65
C ARG A 4 -17.40 3.64 -7.50
N LYS A 5 -17.19 4.79 -6.87
CA LYS A 5 -16.39 4.92 -5.64
C LYS A 5 -17.35 5.00 -4.46
N ALA A 6 -17.18 4.08 -3.50
CA ALA A 6 -17.85 4.16 -2.21
C ALA A 6 -16.81 4.40 -1.11
N THR A 7 -17.14 5.25 -0.16
CA THR A 7 -16.27 5.57 0.99
C THR A 7 -17.04 5.27 2.27
N TYR A 8 -16.44 4.47 3.14
CA TYR A 8 -17.03 4.10 4.43
C TYR A 8 -16.10 4.54 5.55
N GLN A 9 -16.69 5.05 6.64
CA GLN A 9 -15.94 5.31 7.86
C GLN A 9 -15.83 4.02 8.67
N LEU A 10 -14.62 3.74 9.18
CA LEU A 10 -14.32 2.58 9.99
C LEU A 10 -14.05 3.00 11.42
N TYR A 11 -14.46 2.16 12.37
CA TYR A 11 -14.29 2.37 13.81
C TYR A 11 -13.43 1.25 14.40
N PRO A 12 -12.12 1.24 14.19
CA PRO A 12 -11.25 0.18 14.66
C PRO A 12 -11.08 0.21 16.18
N SER A 13 -10.95 -0.96 16.80
CA SER A 13 -10.55 -1.06 18.21
C SER A 13 -9.11 -0.59 18.42
N SER A 14 -8.71 -0.31 19.66
CA SER A 14 -7.35 0.13 19.98
C SER A 14 -6.29 -0.84 19.48
N SER A 15 -6.51 -2.15 19.60
CA SER A 15 -5.59 -3.17 19.09
C SER A 15 -5.51 -3.20 17.56
N GLN A 16 -6.63 -2.95 16.88
CA GLN A 16 -6.64 -2.83 15.41
C GLN A 16 -5.91 -1.58 14.94
N VAL A 17 -6.07 -0.45 15.65
CA VAL A 17 -5.33 0.79 15.36
C VAL A 17 -3.82 0.55 15.43
N LEU A 18 -3.34 -0.17 16.45
CA LEU A 18 -1.91 -0.49 16.58
C LEU A 18 -1.41 -1.32 15.40
N LYS A 19 -2.14 -2.38 15.02
CA LYS A 19 -1.81 -3.21 13.86
C LYS A 19 -1.79 -2.42 12.55
N LEU A 20 -2.73 -1.49 12.38
CA LEU A 20 -2.78 -0.62 11.19
C LEU A 20 -1.59 0.33 11.13
N LYS A 21 -1.22 0.93 12.27
CA LYS A 21 -0.05 1.80 12.36
C LYS A 21 1.23 1.04 12.05
N ASP A 22 1.36 -0.19 12.52
CA ASP A 22 2.49 -1.06 12.21
C ASP A 22 2.57 -1.40 10.72
N GLN A 23 1.44 -1.77 10.10
CA GLN A 23 1.38 -2.00 8.65
C GLN A 23 1.75 -0.73 7.86
N LEU A 24 1.22 0.43 8.24
CA LEU A 24 1.58 1.70 7.60
C LEU A 24 3.07 2.01 7.75
N HIS A 25 3.66 1.72 8.90
CA HIS A 25 5.09 1.90 9.14
C HIS A 25 5.93 1.00 8.23
N THR A 26 5.60 -0.28 8.12
CA THR A 26 6.31 -1.22 7.22
C THR A 26 6.17 -0.79 5.74
N HIS A 27 5.00 -0.31 5.32
CA HIS A 27 4.83 0.26 3.98
C HIS A 27 5.63 1.55 3.76
N GLN A 28 5.79 2.36 4.79
CA GLN A 28 6.64 3.56 4.75
C GLN A 28 8.12 3.18 4.58
N GLN A 29 8.59 2.16 5.30
CA GLN A 29 9.95 1.63 5.13
C GLN A 29 10.16 1.08 3.71
N LEU A 30 9.20 0.32 3.17
CA LEU A 30 9.25 -0.17 1.80
C LEU A 30 9.34 0.97 0.77
N TRP A 31 8.53 2.03 0.92
CA TRP A 31 8.59 3.19 0.05
C TRP A 31 9.98 3.83 0.09
N ASN A 32 10.53 4.03 1.27
CA ASN A 32 11.81 4.70 1.42
C ASN A 32 12.97 3.85 0.91
N ALA A 33 13.00 2.56 1.21
CA ALA A 33 14.00 1.64 0.67
C ALA A 33 13.96 1.57 -0.86
N ALA A 34 12.77 1.46 -1.45
CA ALA A 34 12.62 1.44 -2.90
C ALA A 34 13.00 2.77 -3.58
N LEU A 35 12.78 3.89 -2.91
CA LEU A 35 13.22 5.20 -3.39
C LEU A 35 14.75 5.33 -3.33
N GLU A 36 15.34 4.92 -2.21
CA GLU A 36 16.79 4.92 -2.00
C GLU A 36 17.50 4.05 -3.04
N GLU A 37 17.02 2.84 -3.26
CA GLU A 37 17.52 1.91 -4.29
C GLU A 37 17.58 2.57 -5.68
N ARG A 38 16.53 3.29 -6.08
CA ARG A 38 16.51 4.01 -7.37
C ARG A 38 17.48 5.16 -7.43
N ILE A 39 17.60 5.93 -6.34
CA ILE A 39 18.53 7.05 -6.25
C ILE A 39 19.97 6.54 -6.35
N ASP A 40 20.31 5.53 -5.56
CA ASP A 40 21.63 4.93 -5.49
C ASP A 40 22.07 4.31 -6.83
N ALA A 41 21.17 3.53 -7.45
CA ALA A 41 21.44 2.92 -8.75
C ALA A 41 21.74 3.97 -9.83
N TRP A 42 20.98 5.07 -9.82
CA TRP A 42 21.21 6.17 -10.74
C TRP A 42 22.48 6.94 -10.43
N GLN A 43 22.75 7.26 -9.20
CA GLN A 43 23.94 8.04 -8.80
C GLN A 43 25.22 7.27 -9.06
N LYS A 44 25.27 5.99 -8.66
CA LYS A 44 26.47 5.16 -8.74
C LYS A 44 26.73 4.61 -10.15
N ASN A 45 25.68 4.15 -10.82
CA ASN A 45 25.81 3.35 -12.05
C ASN A 45 25.05 3.91 -13.26
N LYS A 46 24.33 5.03 -13.10
CA LYS A 46 23.42 5.58 -14.13
C LYS A 46 22.33 4.57 -14.57
N LEU A 47 22.01 3.61 -13.69
CA LEU A 47 21.00 2.57 -13.95
C LEU A 47 19.62 3.04 -13.49
N SER A 48 18.62 2.80 -14.35
CA SER A 48 17.22 3.04 -14.02
C SER A 48 16.56 1.74 -13.59
N ILE A 49 16.14 1.66 -12.33
CA ILE A 49 15.41 0.50 -11.80
C ILE A 49 13.93 0.65 -12.10
N SER A 50 13.35 -0.38 -12.71
CA SER A 50 11.93 -0.42 -13.03
C SER A 50 11.09 -0.85 -11.83
N TYR A 51 9.77 -0.65 -11.93
CA TYR A 51 8.81 -1.19 -10.96
C TYR A 51 8.83 -2.73 -10.94
N GLU A 52 8.97 -3.32 -12.11
CA GLU A 52 9.01 -4.76 -12.32
C GLU A 52 10.22 -5.39 -11.64
N ASP A 53 11.38 -4.74 -11.72
CA ASP A 53 12.60 -5.16 -11.03
C ASP A 53 12.44 -5.08 -9.50
N GLN A 54 11.85 -4.00 -9.01
CA GLN A 54 11.56 -3.85 -7.58
C GLN A 54 10.56 -4.90 -7.06
N CYS A 55 9.59 -5.30 -7.89
CA CYS A 55 8.69 -6.39 -7.52
C CYS A 55 9.40 -7.76 -7.45
N LYS A 56 10.40 -8.00 -8.32
CA LYS A 56 11.24 -9.20 -8.26
C LYS A 56 12.10 -9.20 -7.00
N SER A 57 12.78 -8.09 -6.71
CA SER A 57 13.58 -7.92 -5.48
C SER A 57 12.73 -8.14 -4.23
N LEU A 58 11.51 -7.57 -4.18
CA LEU A 58 10.57 -7.79 -3.09
C LEU A 58 10.23 -9.29 -2.91
N THR A 59 10.07 -10.03 -4.00
CA THR A 59 9.78 -11.47 -3.94
C THR A 59 10.94 -12.25 -3.33
N ILE A 60 12.18 -11.86 -3.61
CA ILE A 60 13.39 -12.46 -3.02
C ILE A 60 13.46 -12.13 -1.53
N ILE A 61 13.34 -10.86 -1.16
CA ILE A 61 13.38 -10.39 0.23
C ILE A 61 12.31 -11.08 1.10
N ARG A 62 11.10 -11.31 0.57
CA ARG A 62 10.02 -12.00 1.29
C ARG A 62 10.31 -13.48 1.56
N LYS A 63 11.27 -14.10 0.86
CA LYS A 63 11.72 -15.49 1.04
C LYS A 63 13.01 -15.58 1.86
N ASP A 64 13.69 -14.47 2.07
CA ASP A 64 14.91 -14.38 2.84
C ASP A 64 14.67 -14.76 4.31
N ASN A 65 15.54 -15.58 4.89
CA ASN A 65 15.36 -16.11 6.24
C ASN A 65 15.45 -15.04 7.33
N GLU A 66 16.20 -13.98 7.11
CA GLU A 66 16.39 -12.89 8.09
C GLU A 66 15.31 -11.82 7.97
N LEU A 67 14.84 -11.57 6.76
CA LEU A 67 13.94 -10.44 6.44
C LEU A 67 12.47 -10.84 6.31
N LYS A 68 12.16 -12.14 6.16
CA LYS A 68 10.81 -12.64 5.90
C LYS A 68 9.79 -12.21 6.97
N ASP A 69 10.17 -12.21 8.24
CA ASP A 69 9.25 -11.93 9.34
C ASP A 69 8.68 -10.51 9.24
N GLN A 70 9.51 -9.56 8.81
CA GLN A 70 9.08 -8.19 8.58
C GLN A 70 8.25 -8.04 7.30
N TRP A 71 8.74 -8.59 6.18
CA TRP A 71 8.18 -8.31 4.87
C TRP A 71 7.10 -9.29 4.43
N ALA A 72 7.18 -10.57 4.84
CA ALA A 72 6.17 -11.57 4.49
C ALA A 72 4.91 -11.47 5.36
N SER A 73 4.95 -10.78 6.50
CA SER A 73 3.78 -10.52 7.34
C SER A 73 2.71 -9.67 6.64
N LEU A 74 3.12 -8.85 5.68
CA LEU A 74 2.21 -8.03 4.88
C LEU A 74 1.71 -8.75 3.64
N ASN A 75 0.54 -8.36 3.16
CA ASN A 75 0.02 -8.83 1.88
C ASN A 75 0.92 -8.36 0.72
N CYS A 76 1.33 -9.29 -0.15
CA CYS A 76 2.22 -9.01 -1.28
C CYS A 76 1.64 -7.99 -2.26
N SER A 77 0.35 -8.11 -2.56
CA SER A 77 -0.36 -7.19 -3.45
C SER A 77 -0.36 -5.76 -2.91
N SER A 78 -0.55 -5.59 -1.60
CA SER A 78 -0.48 -4.29 -0.94
C SER A 78 0.92 -3.67 -1.04
N GLN A 79 1.97 -4.46 -0.89
CA GLN A 79 3.35 -4.01 -1.07
C GLN A 79 3.62 -3.59 -2.52
N GLN A 80 3.15 -4.37 -3.49
CA GLN A 80 3.24 -4.01 -4.91
C GLN A 80 2.50 -2.71 -5.24
N ILE A 81 1.36 -2.43 -4.60
CA ILE A 81 0.68 -1.14 -4.75
C ILE A 81 1.55 0.01 -4.23
N THR A 82 2.29 -0.18 -3.15
CA THR A 82 3.22 0.84 -2.64
C THR A 82 4.33 1.14 -3.65
N LEU A 83 4.93 0.10 -4.24
CA LEU A 83 5.93 0.25 -5.31
C LEU A 83 5.32 0.90 -6.58
N TYR A 84 4.09 0.55 -6.93
CA TYR A 84 3.39 1.17 -8.06
C TYR A 84 3.10 2.66 -7.82
N ARG A 85 2.76 3.06 -6.59
CA ARG A 85 2.62 4.48 -6.24
C ARG A 85 3.94 5.24 -6.40
N LEU A 86 5.07 4.61 -6.07
CA LEU A 86 6.39 5.19 -6.32
C LEU A 86 6.67 5.33 -7.83
N LYS A 87 6.36 4.31 -8.64
CA LYS A 87 6.41 4.39 -10.12
C LYS A 87 5.61 5.58 -10.63
N LYS A 88 4.37 5.78 -10.13
CA LYS A 88 3.52 6.92 -10.51
C LYS A 88 4.13 8.26 -10.12
N ALA A 89 4.76 8.36 -8.95
CA ALA A 89 5.44 9.59 -8.51
C ALA A 89 6.57 9.98 -9.46
N PHE A 90 7.43 9.03 -9.85
CA PHE A 90 8.47 9.24 -10.86
C PHE A 90 7.89 9.59 -12.23
N SER A 91 6.86 8.87 -12.67
CA SER A 91 6.21 9.17 -13.95
C SER A 91 5.66 10.60 -14.00
N SER A 92 5.04 11.05 -12.91
CA SER A 92 4.53 12.42 -12.80
C SER A 92 5.66 13.45 -12.80
N PHE A 93 6.76 13.17 -12.09
CA PHE A 93 7.95 14.00 -12.07
C PHE A 93 8.51 14.19 -13.48
N PHE A 94 8.77 13.10 -14.22
CA PHE A 94 9.32 13.18 -15.58
C PHE A 94 8.36 13.81 -16.59
N LYS A 95 7.04 13.58 -16.47
CA LYS A 95 6.03 14.24 -17.31
C LYS A 95 6.06 15.77 -17.14
N ARG A 96 6.19 16.23 -15.91
CA ARG A 96 6.27 17.67 -15.62
C ARG A 96 7.57 18.29 -16.11
N LEU A 97 8.70 17.59 -15.95
CA LEU A 97 9.97 18.01 -16.53
C LEU A 97 9.87 18.20 -18.05
N LYS A 98 9.27 17.25 -18.77
CA LYS A 98 9.08 17.33 -20.22
C LYS A 98 8.20 18.51 -20.66
N ARG A 99 7.34 19.03 -19.74
CA ARG A 99 6.54 20.24 -19.99
C ARG A 99 7.26 21.53 -19.67
N GLY A 100 8.54 21.48 -19.27
CA GLY A 100 9.30 22.65 -18.85
C GLY A 100 8.95 23.15 -17.44
N GLU A 101 8.17 22.38 -16.66
CA GLU A 101 7.89 22.70 -15.28
C GLU A 101 9.08 22.37 -14.36
N THR A 102 9.13 22.98 -13.18
CA THR A 102 10.11 22.66 -12.13
C THR A 102 9.45 21.79 -11.05
N PRO A 103 9.28 20.46 -11.28
CA PRO A 103 8.64 19.58 -10.32
C PRO A 103 9.57 19.22 -9.16
N GLY A 104 9.01 19.02 -7.98
CA GLY A 104 9.73 18.40 -6.88
C GLY A 104 10.01 16.92 -7.15
N PHE A 105 11.24 16.48 -6.84
CA PHE A 105 11.62 15.07 -6.89
C PHE A 105 10.80 14.23 -5.89
N PRO A 106 10.50 12.95 -6.17
CA PRO A 106 9.88 12.07 -5.20
C PRO A 106 10.63 12.06 -3.87
N ARG A 107 9.91 12.21 -2.76
CA ARG A 107 10.51 12.41 -1.44
C ARG A 107 10.37 11.18 -0.56
N PHE A 108 11.32 11.01 0.36
CA PHE A 108 11.15 10.10 1.48
C PHE A 108 9.93 10.46 2.31
N LYS A 109 9.24 9.45 2.81
CA LYS A 109 8.05 9.62 3.63
C LYS A 109 8.40 9.42 5.10
N SER A 110 7.94 10.33 5.95
CA SER A 110 7.83 10.08 7.38
C SER A 110 6.59 9.22 7.68
N GLN A 111 6.50 8.65 8.87
CA GLN A 111 5.32 7.88 9.30
C GLN A 111 4.02 8.68 9.15
N ARG A 112 4.04 9.98 9.46
CA ARG A 112 2.87 10.87 9.32
C ARG A 112 2.40 11.06 7.89
N ARG A 113 3.27 10.85 6.89
CA ARG A 113 2.96 11.00 5.47
C ARG A 113 2.54 9.70 4.80
N MET A 114 2.68 8.57 5.47
CA MET A 114 2.17 7.29 4.99
C MET A 114 0.80 7.03 5.60
N THR A 115 -0.23 7.57 4.99
CA THR A 115 -1.60 7.62 5.53
C THR A 115 -2.54 6.60 4.92
N SER A 116 -2.12 5.85 3.90
CA SER A 116 -3.00 4.92 3.20
C SER A 116 -2.28 3.69 2.69
N LEU A 117 -2.96 2.56 2.78
CA LEU A 117 -2.60 1.29 2.15
C LEU A 117 -3.50 1.06 0.94
N GLY A 118 -3.08 0.21 0.02
CA GLY A 118 -3.89 -0.20 -1.12
C GLY A 118 -3.83 -1.69 -1.33
N PHE A 119 -4.88 -2.24 -1.92
CA PHE A 119 -4.97 -3.64 -2.36
C PHE A 119 -5.45 -3.66 -3.80
N LYS A 120 -5.09 -4.68 -4.57
CA LYS A 120 -5.45 -4.76 -6.00
C LYS A 120 -6.93 -5.06 -6.20
N SER A 121 -7.47 -6.00 -5.44
CA SER A 121 -8.84 -6.49 -5.61
C SER A 121 -9.45 -6.98 -4.31
N HIS A 122 -10.77 -7.12 -4.28
CA HIS A 122 -11.47 -7.80 -3.20
C HIS A 122 -11.04 -9.28 -3.15
N GLY A 123 -10.81 -9.80 -1.95
CA GLY A 123 -10.31 -11.15 -1.75
C GLY A 123 -8.79 -11.26 -1.73
N ASP A 124 -8.07 -10.29 -2.27
CA ASP A 124 -6.60 -10.22 -2.26
C ASP A 124 -6.13 -9.32 -1.12
N GLY A 125 -6.01 -9.92 0.06
CA GLY A 125 -5.55 -9.24 1.28
C GLY A 125 -6.63 -8.54 2.10
N TRP A 126 -7.83 -8.37 1.55
CA TRP A 126 -8.99 -7.87 2.29
C TRP A 126 -10.29 -8.51 1.79
N LYS A 127 -11.26 -8.62 2.69
CA LYS A 127 -12.60 -9.13 2.36
C LYS A 127 -13.64 -8.33 3.12
N PHE A 128 -14.73 -8.00 2.45
CA PHE A 128 -15.93 -7.53 3.10
C PHE A 128 -16.75 -8.74 3.58
N LYS A 129 -17.04 -8.80 4.87
CA LYS A 129 -17.96 -9.79 5.44
C LYS A 129 -19.17 -9.04 5.96
N PRO A 130 -20.33 -9.14 5.32
CA PRO A 130 -21.56 -8.58 5.86
C PRO A 130 -21.89 -9.28 7.19
N ASN A 131 -22.33 -8.52 8.18
CA ASN A 131 -22.75 -9.08 9.45
C ASN A 131 -24.18 -9.68 9.28
N LEU A 132 -24.24 -10.98 9.03
CA LEU A 132 -25.50 -11.72 8.79
C LEU A 132 -26.36 -11.92 10.07
N LYS A 133 -26.05 -11.24 11.18
CA LYS A 133 -26.83 -11.41 12.44
C LYS A 133 -28.19 -10.71 12.45
N ASN A 134 -28.52 -9.91 11.46
CA ASN A 134 -29.83 -9.28 11.33
C ASN A 134 -30.61 -9.86 10.15
N ASN A 135 -31.43 -10.85 10.42
CA ASN A 135 -32.64 -11.29 9.66
C ASN A 135 -32.57 -11.40 8.14
N GLY A 136 -31.43 -11.78 7.57
CA GLY A 136 -31.38 -12.26 6.18
C GLY A 136 -31.73 -11.23 5.10
N ASN A 137 -31.82 -9.95 5.42
CA ASN A 137 -31.99 -8.90 4.39
C ASN A 137 -30.64 -8.50 3.80
N PRO A 138 -30.36 -8.80 2.52
CA PRO A 138 -29.09 -8.47 1.88
C PRO A 138 -28.83 -6.97 1.76
N ASP A 139 -29.85 -6.12 1.94
CA ASP A 139 -29.74 -4.66 1.85
C ASP A 139 -29.43 -4.01 3.22
N ASP A 140 -29.51 -4.78 4.29
CA ASP A 140 -29.12 -4.32 5.62
C ASP A 140 -27.59 -4.42 5.78
N PHE A 141 -26.89 -3.40 5.31
CA PHE A 141 -25.47 -3.17 5.58
C PHE A 141 -25.25 -2.88 7.07
N GLY A 142 -25.68 -3.84 7.91
CA GLY A 142 -25.55 -3.78 9.35
C GLY A 142 -24.15 -3.41 9.77
N ASN A 143 -24.08 -2.62 10.76
CA ASN A 143 -22.94 -2.03 11.48
C ASN A 143 -21.57 -2.60 11.08
N ILE A 144 -20.91 -1.96 10.11
CA ILE A 144 -19.58 -2.32 9.57
C ILE A 144 -18.54 -2.45 10.71
N GLY A 145 -18.79 -1.84 11.86
CA GLY A 145 -17.91 -1.88 13.02
C GLY A 145 -17.60 -3.27 13.58
N SER A 146 -18.54 -4.23 13.51
CA SER A 146 -18.34 -5.60 14.02
C SER A 146 -17.70 -6.54 12.99
N ALA A 147 -17.71 -6.19 11.71
CA ALA A 147 -17.08 -6.96 10.65
C ALA A 147 -15.56 -6.76 10.57
N ILE A 148 -15.01 -5.79 11.32
CA ILE A 148 -13.61 -5.35 11.23
C ILE A 148 -12.61 -6.34 11.83
N SER A 149 -13.04 -7.36 12.57
CA SER A 149 -12.12 -8.36 13.15
C SER A 149 -11.33 -9.18 12.10
N SER A 150 -11.69 -9.10 10.82
CA SER A 150 -11.03 -9.82 9.72
C SER A 150 -10.52 -8.91 8.61
N PHE A 151 -10.53 -7.58 8.78
CA PHE A 151 -10.02 -6.65 7.79
C PHE A 151 -8.52 -6.45 7.85
N ARG A 152 -7.86 -6.70 6.72
CA ARG A 152 -6.63 -6.02 6.35
C ARG A 152 -7.06 -4.78 5.55
N LEU A 153 -7.03 -3.63 6.20
CA LEU A 153 -7.64 -2.39 5.74
C LEU A 153 -7.00 -1.80 4.48
N SER A 154 -7.85 -1.37 3.55
CA SER A 154 -7.55 -0.28 2.64
C SER A 154 -8.06 1.01 3.29
N ILE A 155 -7.18 1.88 3.72
CA ILE A 155 -7.50 3.27 4.08
C ILE A 155 -7.17 4.09 2.84
N THR A 156 -8.17 4.56 2.16
CA THR A 156 -8.04 5.53 1.05
C THR A 156 -8.06 6.93 1.60
#